data_81a96e11b3b214fc05c4cb7f8b34ed1e
#
_entry.id   81a96e11b3b214fc05c4cb7f8b34ed1e
#
_cell.length_a   1.000
_cell.length_b   1.000
_cell.length_c   1.000
_cell.angle_alpha   90.00
_cell.angle_beta   90.00
_cell.angle_gamma   90.00
#
_symmetry.space_group_name_H-M   'P 1'
#
loop_
_entity.id
_entity.type
_entity.pdbx_description
1 polymer ?
#
loop_
_entity_poly.entity_id
_entity_poly.type
_entity_poly.pdbx_seq_one_letter_code
_entity_poly.pdbx_strand_id
1 'polypeptide(L)'
;MEHSKQKIKTFLMFDGKAEEAINYYLSVFDQAEILSIHRYGANEAGAEGTVSHATFSLSGQVFMCMDSNVKHDFTFTPSISLYVACATEEEIHRLFEKLSQDGNVFMPLTTYPFSEKFGWVADKYGVSWQLNLERN
;
A
#
# COMPACT_ATOMS: atom_id res chain seq x y z
N MET A 1 13.94 -18.65 -0.77
CA MET A 1 13.56 -17.24 -0.73
C MET A 1 12.54 -16.98 0.33
N GLU A 2 12.78 -15.97 1.13
CA GLU A 2 11.87 -15.60 2.21
C GLU A 2 10.47 -15.32 1.69
N HIS A 3 10.39 -14.62 0.56
CA HIS A 3 9.11 -14.20 0.01
C HIS A 3 8.21 -15.36 -0.36
N SER A 4 8.78 -16.48 -0.82
CA SER A 4 7.98 -17.61 -1.26
C SER A 4 7.31 -18.35 -0.11
N LYS A 5 7.75 -18.09 1.13
CA LYS A 5 7.18 -18.76 2.30
C LYS A 5 5.96 -18.05 2.86
N GLN A 6 5.70 -16.83 2.44
CA GLN A 6 4.53 -16.10 2.92
C GLN A 6 3.28 -16.69 2.27
N LYS A 7 2.43 -17.28 3.08
CA LYS A 7 1.27 -18.01 2.58
C LYS A 7 0.10 -17.09 2.25
N ILE A 8 -0.11 -16.07 3.06
CA ILE A 8 -1.21 -15.13 2.86
C ILE A 8 -0.61 -13.79 2.46
N LYS A 9 -1.03 -13.30 1.31
CA LYS A 9 -0.52 -12.04 0.76
C LYS A 9 -1.66 -11.09 0.49
N THR A 10 -1.40 -9.82 0.67
CA THR A 10 -2.36 -8.78 0.31
C THR A 10 -2.37 -8.62 -1.20
N PHE A 11 -3.56 -8.64 -1.79
CA PHE A 11 -3.73 -8.44 -3.23
C PHE A 11 -4.57 -7.18 -3.43
N LEU A 12 -4.01 -6.20 -4.12
CA LEU A 12 -4.65 -4.91 -4.33
C LEU A 12 -5.08 -4.79 -5.80
N MET A 13 -6.30 -4.37 -6.01
CA MET A 13 -6.80 -4.18 -7.37
C MET A 13 -6.98 -2.69 -7.63
N PHE A 14 -6.28 -2.18 -8.63
CA PHE A 14 -6.34 -0.78 -9.00
C PHE A 14 -7.12 -0.62 -10.30
N ASP A 15 -7.36 0.63 -10.67
CA ASP A 15 -8.06 0.98 -11.90
C ASP A 15 -7.10 1.83 -12.75
N GLY A 16 -6.10 1.15 -13.34
CA GLY A 16 -5.14 1.81 -14.22
C GLY A 16 -3.97 2.47 -13.52
N LYS A 17 -3.93 2.43 -12.18
CA LYS A 17 -2.93 3.14 -11.39
C LYS A 17 -1.96 2.22 -10.66
N ALA A 18 -1.96 0.92 -10.97
CA ALA A 18 -1.17 -0.03 -10.19
C ALA A 18 0.32 0.30 -10.22
N GLU A 19 0.88 0.55 -11.39
CA GLU A 19 2.33 0.82 -11.47
C GLU A 19 2.69 2.13 -10.78
N GLU A 20 1.86 3.14 -10.95
CA GLU A 20 2.05 4.42 -10.26
C GLU A 20 2.02 4.22 -8.75
N ALA A 21 1.06 3.41 -8.26
CA ALA A 21 0.93 3.14 -6.84
C ALA A 21 2.14 2.38 -6.30
N ILE A 22 2.60 1.35 -7.04
CA ILE A 22 3.79 0.60 -6.62
C ILE A 22 4.98 1.55 -6.46
N ASN A 23 5.23 2.37 -7.46
CA ASN A 23 6.38 3.28 -7.42
C ASN A 23 6.26 4.27 -6.27
N TYR A 24 5.05 4.73 -5.98
CA TYR A 24 4.79 5.59 -4.84
C TYR A 24 5.14 4.86 -3.53
N TYR A 25 4.67 3.61 -3.36
CA TYR A 25 4.98 2.86 -2.13
C TYR A 25 6.47 2.58 -1.99
N LEU A 26 7.17 2.34 -3.11
CA LEU A 26 8.61 2.15 -3.06
C LEU A 26 9.32 3.42 -2.58
N SER A 27 8.75 4.59 -2.85
CA SER A 27 9.34 5.85 -2.39
C SER A 27 9.01 6.14 -0.94
N VAL A 28 7.98 5.51 -0.39
CA VAL A 28 7.52 5.74 0.98
C VAL A 28 8.23 4.83 1.98
N PHE A 29 8.38 3.55 1.64
CA PHE A 29 8.91 2.56 2.57
C PHE A 29 10.34 2.20 2.26
N ASP A 30 11.11 1.91 3.32
CA ASP A 30 12.47 1.39 3.17
C ASP A 30 12.39 -0.09 2.81
N GLN A 31 13.48 -0.61 2.23
CA GLN A 31 13.60 -2.02 1.87
C GLN A 31 12.38 -2.47 1.06
N ALA A 32 12.13 -1.74 -0.02
CA ALA A 32 11.00 -1.99 -0.90
C ALA A 32 11.50 -2.23 -2.31
N GLU A 33 10.91 -3.21 -2.99
CA GLU A 33 11.33 -3.54 -4.34
C GLU A 33 10.22 -4.23 -5.12
N ILE A 34 10.28 -4.10 -6.44
CA ILE A 34 9.40 -4.85 -7.32
C ILE A 34 10.04 -6.21 -7.54
N LEU A 35 9.27 -7.27 -7.27
CA LEU A 35 9.75 -8.64 -7.46
C LEU A 35 9.43 -9.14 -8.85
N SER A 36 8.27 -8.78 -9.39
CA SER A 36 7.91 -9.09 -10.77
C SER A 36 6.80 -8.13 -11.19
N ILE A 37 6.75 -7.85 -12.50
CA ILE A 37 5.69 -7.02 -13.04
C ILE A 37 5.43 -7.48 -14.47
N HIS A 38 4.14 -7.68 -14.78
CA HIS A 38 3.68 -8.06 -16.10
C HIS A 38 2.63 -7.05 -16.53
N ARG A 39 2.74 -6.55 -17.74
CA ARG A 39 1.82 -5.57 -18.26
C ARG A 39 0.97 -6.19 -19.35
N TYR A 40 -0.25 -5.68 -19.51
CA TYR A 40 -1.09 -6.10 -20.62
C TYR A 40 -0.44 -5.70 -21.94
N GLY A 41 -0.43 -6.62 -22.89
CA GLY A 41 0.03 -6.33 -24.23
C GLY A 41 -1.13 -5.93 -25.15
N ALA A 42 -0.80 -5.70 -26.39
CA ALA A 42 -1.82 -5.42 -27.40
C ALA A 42 -2.73 -6.63 -27.55
N ASN A 43 -4.03 -6.40 -27.67
CA ASN A 43 -5.03 -7.44 -27.87
C ASN A 43 -5.25 -8.35 -26.66
N GLU A 44 -4.78 -7.92 -25.48
CA GLU A 44 -5.09 -8.64 -24.25
C GLU A 44 -6.29 -8.02 -23.57
N ALA A 45 -6.74 -8.66 -22.45
CA ALA A 45 -8.00 -8.28 -21.80
C ALA A 45 -8.00 -6.86 -21.26
N GLY A 46 -6.84 -6.41 -20.73
CA GLY A 46 -6.75 -5.08 -20.15
C GLY A 46 -6.17 -4.07 -21.11
N ALA A 47 -6.19 -2.80 -20.71
CA ALA A 47 -5.62 -1.74 -21.52
C ALA A 47 -4.11 -1.94 -21.64
N GLU A 48 -3.60 -1.84 -22.84
CA GLU A 48 -2.19 -2.04 -23.11
C GLU A 48 -1.35 -1.14 -22.23
N GLY A 49 -0.31 -1.73 -21.60
CA GLY A 49 0.62 -1.01 -20.75
C GLY A 49 0.23 -0.94 -19.29
N THR A 50 -1.03 -1.23 -18.96
CA THR A 50 -1.41 -1.31 -17.56
C THR A 50 -0.98 -2.67 -16.99
N VAL A 51 -1.04 -2.82 -15.66
CA VAL A 51 -0.48 -3.98 -14.99
C VAL A 51 -1.45 -5.15 -14.98
N SER A 52 -1.08 -6.26 -15.61
CA SER A 52 -1.89 -7.47 -15.53
C SER A 52 -1.64 -8.19 -14.20
N HIS A 53 -0.41 -8.12 -13.70
CA HIS A 53 -0.06 -8.73 -12.41
C HIS A 53 1.31 -8.23 -11.97
N ALA A 54 1.44 -7.91 -10.71
CA ALA A 54 2.71 -7.51 -10.14
C ALA A 54 2.85 -8.05 -8.74
N THR A 55 4.09 -8.29 -8.34
CA THR A 55 4.45 -8.70 -6.98
C THR A 55 5.53 -7.76 -6.52
N PHE A 56 5.38 -7.21 -5.34
CA PHE A 56 6.36 -6.29 -4.77
C PHE A 56 6.45 -6.51 -3.27
N SER A 57 7.52 -6.02 -2.67
CA SER A 57 7.68 -6.12 -1.22
C SER A 57 7.88 -4.76 -0.61
N LEU A 58 7.34 -4.58 0.59
CA LEU A 58 7.52 -3.39 1.39
C LEU A 58 7.97 -3.87 2.77
N SER A 59 9.17 -3.47 3.17
CA SER A 59 9.73 -3.83 4.49
C SER A 59 9.62 -5.33 4.76
N GLY A 60 9.90 -6.14 3.74
CA GLY A 60 9.93 -7.59 3.88
C GLY A 60 8.59 -8.28 3.70
N GLN A 61 7.50 -7.54 3.53
CA GLN A 61 6.18 -8.13 3.30
C GLN A 61 5.84 -8.11 1.82
N VAL A 62 5.36 -9.23 1.32
CA VAL A 62 5.03 -9.37 -0.11
C VAL A 62 3.58 -9.01 -0.36
N PHE A 63 3.39 -8.20 -1.38
CA PHE A 63 2.08 -7.75 -1.86
C PHE A 63 1.95 -8.11 -3.33
N MET A 64 0.73 -8.27 -3.77
CA MET A 64 0.42 -8.49 -5.17
C MET A 64 -0.59 -7.43 -5.60
N CYS A 65 -0.61 -7.11 -6.89
CA CYS A 65 -1.59 -6.16 -7.38
C CYS A 65 -1.83 -6.35 -8.86
N MET A 66 -2.88 -5.70 -9.33
CA MET A 66 -3.22 -5.68 -10.75
C MET A 66 -4.04 -4.44 -11.04
N ASP A 67 -4.14 -4.10 -12.32
CA ASP A 67 -5.16 -3.17 -12.80
C ASP A 67 -6.31 -3.99 -13.34
N SER A 68 -7.53 -3.68 -12.87
CA SER A 68 -8.69 -4.41 -13.33
C SER A 68 -8.97 -4.12 -14.79
N ASN A 69 -9.39 -5.15 -15.52
CA ASN A 69 -9.79 -5.00 -16.91
C ASN A 69 -11.30 -4.82 -17.05
N VAL A 70 -12.03 -4.74 -15.94
CA VAL A 70 -13.47 -4.47 -15.96
C VAL A 70 -13.74 -3.36 -14.95
N LYS A 71 -14.81 -2.61 -15.21
CA LYS A 71 -15.20 -1.54 -14.30
C LYS A 71 -16.02 -2.11 -13.17
N HIS A 72 -15.67 -1.70 -11.94
CA HIS A 72 -16.39 -2.13 -10.74
C HIS A 72 -17.04 -0.93 -10.09
N ASP A 73 -18.11 -1.18 -9.33
CA ASP A 73 -18.73 -0.13 -8.54
C ASP A 73 -18.27 -0.17 -7.09
N PHE A 74 -17.15 -0.86 -6.83
CA PHE A 74 -16.51 -0.85 -5.52
C PHE A 74 -15.04 -0.43 -5.69
N THR A 75 -14.45 0.00 -4.60
CA THR A 75 -13.03 0.35 -4.55
C THR A 75 -12.54 0.04 -3.14
N PHE A 76 -11.35 0.51 -2.80
CA PHE A 76 -10.84 0.30 -1.46
C PHE A 76 -11.73 0.97 -0.43
N THR A 77 -11.89 0.32 0.73
CA THR A 77 -12.63 0.89 1.85
C THR A 77 -11.76 0.81 3.09
N PRO A 78 -11.95 1.73 4.05
CA PRO A 78 -11.13 1.73 5.25
C PRO A 78 -11.51 0.66 6.28
N SER A 79 -12.45 -0.22 5.95
CA SER A 79 -12.79 -1.33 6.83
C SER A 79 -11.68 -2.37 6.89
N ILE A 80 -10.75 -2.34 5.91
CA ILE A 80 -9.52 -3.13 5.98
C ILE A 80 -8.36 -2.16 5.84
N SER A 81 -7.33 -2.35 6.66
CA SER A 81 -6.18 -1.47 6.66
C SER A 81 -4.90 -2.28 6.67
N LEU A 82 -3.85 -1.69 6.12
CA LEU A 82 -2.50 -2.19 6.29
C LEU A 82 -1.94 -1.49 7.52
N TYR A 83 -1.47 -2.28 8.48
CA TYR A 83 -0.99 -1.76 9.76
C TYR A 83 0.52 -1.75 9.75
N VAL A 84 1.12 -0.60 10.08
CA VAL A 84 2.56 -0.44 10.10
C VAL A 84 3.01 -0.21 11.54
N ALA A 85 3.86 -1.12 12.04
CA ALA A 85 4.46 -0.97 13.36
C ALA A 85 5.73 -0.14 13.17
N CYS A 86 5.66 1.13 13.54
CA CYS A 86 6.79 2.05 13.38
C CYS A 86 7.67 2.00 14.62
N ALA A 87 8.99 1.99 14.41
CA ALA A 87 9.93 1.83 15.50
C ALA A 87 10.35 3.17 16.12
N THR A 88 10.29 4.26 15.38
CA THR A 88 10.77 5.55 15.84
C THR A 88 9.79 6.66 15.50
N GLU A 89 9.92 7.77 16.25
CA GLU A 89 9.14 8.97 15.97
C GLU A 89 9.40 9.48 14.55
N GLU A 90 10.65 9.45 14.13
CA GLU A 90 10.99 9.92 12.79
C GLU A 90 10.30 9.10 11.71
N GLU A 91 10.26 7.80 11.90
CA GLU A 91 9.64 6.91 10.93
C GLU A 91 8.14 7.18 10.82
N ILE A 92 7.43 7.24 11.96
CA ILE A 92 5.99 7.40 11.91
C ILE A 92 5.60 8.77 11.36
N HIS A 93 6.36 9.81 11.68
CA HIS A 93 6.09 11.14 11.13
C HIS A 93 6.29 11.17 9.62
N ARG A 94 7.38 10.57 9.14
CA ARG A 94 7.67 10.54 7.71
C ARG A 94 6.63 9.76 6.94
N LEU A 95 6.25 8.59 7.45
CA LEU A 95 5.26 7.77 6.77
C LEU A 95 3.88 8.45 6.77
N PHE A 96 3.50 9.04 7.90
CA PHE A 96 2.21 9.71 7.98
C PHE A 96 2.14 10.87 6.99
N GLU A 97 3.19 11.67 6.93
CA GLU A 97 3.24 12.82 6.03
C GLU A 97 3.08 12.38 4.58
N LYS A 98 3.82 11.34 4.18
CA LYS A 98 3.78 10.87 2.79
C LYS A 98 2.47 10.20 2.45
N LEU A 99 1.97 9.36 3.35
CA LEU A 99 0.75 8.59 3.06
C LEU A 99 -0.51 9.46 3.12
N SER A 100 -0.50 10.54 3.89
CA SER A 100 -1.67 11.42 3.98
C SER A 100 -1.75 12.43 2.84
N GLN A 101 -0.66 12.59 2.09
CA GLN A 101 -0.61 13.57 1.01
C GLN A 101 -1.60 13.22 -0.09
N ASP A 102 -2.51 14.15 -0.39
CA ASP A 102 -3.56 13.96 -1.40
C ASP A 102 -4.52 12.82 -1.07
N GLY A 103 -4.53 12.39 0.20
CA GLY A 103 -5.43 11.36 0.68
C GLY A 103 -6.40 11.91 1.70
N ASN A 104 -6.88 11.04 2.59
CA ASN A 104 -7.80 11.41 3.65
C ASN A 104 -7.25 11.00 5.00
N VAL A 105 -7.34 11.89 5.97
CA VAL A 105 -6.94 11.60 7.34
C VAL A 105 -8.20 11.27 8.14
N PHE A 106 -8.28 10.01 8.63
CA PHE A 106 -9.39 9.60 9.49
C PHE A 106 -9.08 9.88 10.94
N MET A 107 -7.82 9.65 11.36
CA MET A 107 -7.38 9.96 12.72
C MET A 107 -6.01 10.62 12.63
N PRO A 108 -5.89 11.87 13.09
CA PRO A 108 -4.60 12.58 13.01
C PRO A 108 -3.51 11.87 13.83
N LEU A 109 -2.27 12.10 13.47
CA LEU A 109 -1.14 11.50 14.17
C LEU A 109 -0.96 12.19 15.52
N THR A 110 -1.36 11.50 16.59
CA THR A 110 -1.25 12.03 17.94
C THR A 110 -1.38 10.89 18.95
N THR A 111 -1.42 11.24 20.23
CA THR A 111 -1.59 10.28 21.31
C THR A 111 -3.06 9.93 21.49
N TYR A 112 -3.33 8.66 21.69
CA TYR A 112 -4.68 8.15 21.96
C TYR A 112 -4.62 7.26 23.19
N PRO A 113 -5.77 6.94 23.80
CA PRO A 113 -5.76 6.07 24.98
C PRO A 113 -5.06 4.72 24.77
N PHE A 114 -5.06 4.20 23.53
CA PHE A 114 -4.48 2.90 23.23
C PHE A 114 -3.08 3.00 22.66
N SER A 115 -2.55 4.21 22.42
CA SER A 115 -1.25 4.33 21.76
C SER A 115 -0.61 5.66 22.06
N GLU A 116 0.71 5.62 22.26
CA GLU A 116 1.50 6.84 22.46
C GLU A 116 1.45 7.72 21.21
N LYS A 117 1.44 7.11 20.02
CA LYS A 117 1.34 7.85 18.77
C LYS A 117 0.76 6.94 17.70
N PHE A 118 -0.34 7.39 17.09
CA PHE A 118 -1.09 6.60 16.14
C PHE A 118 -1.72 7.53 15.11
N GLY A 119 -1.84 7.05 13.89
CA GLY A 119 -2.54 7.76 12.84
C GLY A 119 -3.21 6.79 11.89
N TRP A 120 -4.28 7.25 11.24
CA TRP A 120 -5.04 6.41 10.32
C TRP A 120 -5.41 7.26 9.12
N VAL A 121 -5.01 6.82 7.93
CA VAL A 121 -5.20 7.58 6.69
C VAL A 121 -5.60 6.62 5.57
N ALA A 122 -6.26 7.17 4.55
CA ALA A 122 -6.32 6.53 3.24
C ALA A 122 -5.37 7.30 2.35
N ASP A 123 -4.53 6.59 1.61
CA ASP A 123 -3.61 7.27 0.70
C ASP A 123 -4.35 7.77 -0.54
N LYS A 124 -3.63 8.40 -1.45
CA LYS A 124 -4.28 9.03 -2.62
C LYS A 124 -4.92 8.01 -3.56
N TYR A 125 -4.61 6.72 -3.40
CA TYR A 125 -5.26 5.66 -4.17
C TYR A 125 -6.42 5.04 -3.42
N GLY A 126 -6.66 5.44 -2.18
CA GLY A 126 -7.75 4.92 -1.37
C GLY A 126 -7.38 3.77 -0.46
N VAL A 127 -6.13 3.33 -0.47
CA VAL A 127 -5.68 2.24 0.41
C VAL A 127 -5.54 2.77 1.83
N SER A 128 -6.10 2.02 2.78
CA SER A 128 -6.15 2.43 4.19
C SER A 128 -4.93 1.95 4.94
N TRP A 129 -4.31 2.86 5.69
CA TRP A 129 -3.10 2.60 6.47
C TRP A 129 -3.31 3.03 7.89
N GLN A 130 -2.91 2.18 8.84
CA GLN A 130 -2.85 2.54 10.25
C GLN A 130 -1.39 2.48 10.67
N LEU A 131 -0.93 3.55 11.29
CA LEU A 131 0.47 3.65 11.72
C LEU A 131 0.50 3.75 13.23
N ASN A 132 1.32 2.93 13.87
CA ASN A 132 1.43 2.92 15.32
C ASN A 132 2.89 2.95 15.72
N LEU A 133 3.23 3.81 16.68
CA LEU A 133 4.58 3.84 17.23
C LEU A 133 4.68 2.74 18.27
N GLU A 134 5.50 1.74 17.96
CA GLU A 134 5.67 0.59 18.84
C GLU A 134 7.07 0.61 19.44
N ARG A 135 7.14 0.66 20.74
CA ARG A 135 8.40 0.68 21.46
C ARG A 135 8.48 -0.54 22.36
N ASN A 136 9.67 -1.06 22.48
CA ASN A 136 9.93 -2.18 23.37
C ASN A 136 10.51 -1.70 24.67
#